data_fd1ef88428db9ac99e3947e878d48ae8
#
_entry.id   fd1ef88428db9ac99e3947e878d48ae8
#
_cell.length_a   1.000
_cell.length_b   1.000
_cell.length_c   1.000
_cell.angle_alpha   90.00
_cell.angle_beta   90.00
_cell.angle_gamma   90.00
#
_symmetry.space_group_name_H-M   'P 1'
#
loop_
_entity.id
_entity.type
_entity.pdbx_description
1 polymer ?
#
loop_
_entity_poly.entity_id
_entity_poly.type
_entity_poly.pdbx_seq_one_letter_code
_entity_poly.pdbx_strand_id
1 'polypeptide(L)'
;MNAIVYALWLIKEIFVAGISLALAAFKPDNEYNPVIIRYPLRVTSAWEIFWFTSSITATPGTLSLGLREPPRKGLPRIVLVQAVQGSDPAGIVADLADMEQRLAPRGKDIDYGVPGQGETTELDEAFYEYPLESVGRYMRSPDLARAEDTPLSESEADVEKPKRRARNVQRRKETER
;
A
#
# COMPACT_ATOMS: atom_id res chain seq x y z
N MET A 1 19.38 -8.30 -14.76
CA MET A 1 18.46 -9.06 -15.65
C MET A 1 18.05 -8.16 -16.81
N ASN A 2 17.86 -8.70 -18.03
CA ASN A 2 17.38 -7.86 -19.14
C ASN A 2 15.94 -7.42 -18.89
N ALA A 3 15.64 -6.14 -19.05
CA ALA A 3 14.29 -5.58 -18.89
C ALA A 3 13.23 -6.34 -19.74
N ILE A 4 13.64 -6.85 -20.90
CA ILE A 4 12.79 -7.67 -21.78
C ILE A 4 12.40 -8.98 -21.10
N VAL A 5 13.35 -9.67 -20.45
CA VAL A 5 13.08 -10.94 -19.74
C VAL A 5 12.15 -10.70 -18.56
N TYR A 6 12.35 -9.61 -17.83
CA TYR A 6 11.43 -9.21 -16.75
C TYR A 6 10.02 -8.93 -17.28
N ALA A 7 9.91 -8.18 -18.37
CA ALA A 7 8.61 -7.86 -18.96
C ALA A 7 7.85 -9.10 -19.43
N LEU A 8 8.53 -10.04 -20.10
CA LEU A 8 7.93 -11.30 -20.53
C LEU A 8 7.48 -12.17 -19.35
N TRP A 9 8.31 -12.23 -18.30
CA TRP A 9 7.93 -12.92 -17.06
C TRP A 9 6.70 -12.27 -16.41
N LEU A 10 6.68 -10.94 -16.30
CA LEU A 10 5.56 -10.20 -15.73
C LEU A 10 4.25 -10.41 -16.53
N ILE A 11 4.32 -10.38 -17.86
CA ILE A 11 3.16 -10.66 -18.70
C ILE A 11 2.60 -12.06 -18.42
N LYS A 12 3.47 -13.06 -18.38
CA LYS A 12 3.07 -14.44 -18.00
C LYS A 12 2.37 -14.45 -16.62
N GLU A 13 2.95 -13.77 -15.63
CA GLU A 13 2.45 -13.73 -14.26
C GLU A 13 1.06 -13.09 -14.18
N ILE A 14 0.84 -11.99 -14.90
CA ILE A 14 -0.46 -11.32 -15.01
C ILE A 14 -1.53 -12.30 -15.56
N PHE A 15 -1.21 -13.07 -16.61
CA PHE A 15 -2.16 -14.04 -17.16
C PHE A 15 -2.46 -15.18 -16.19
N VAL A 16 -1.43 -15.73 -15.52
CA VAL A 16 -1.60 -16.82 -14.56
C VAL A 16 -2.45 -16.35 -13.37
N ALA A 17 -2.11 -15.20 -12.79
CA ALA A 17 -2.88 -14.62 -11.68
C ALA A 17 -4.31 -14.26 -12.10
N GLY A 18 -4.51 -13.71 -13.30
CA GLY A 18 -5.85 -13.38 -13.83
C GLY A 18 -6.74 -14.59 -13.99
N ILE A 19 -6.21 -15.69 -14.56
CA ILE A 19 -6.94 -16.95 -14.70
C ILE A 19 -7.24 -17.54 -13.33
N SER A 20 -6.28 -17.55 -12.42
CA SER A 20 -6.47 -18.06 -11.05
C SER A 20 -7.58 -17.31 -10.32
N LEU A 21 -7.56 -15.97 -10.38
CA LEU A 21 -8.58 -15.12 -9.76
C LEU A 21 -9.96 -15.32 -10.40
N ALA A 22 -10.02 -15.44 -11.73
CA ALA A 22 -11.26 -15.71 -12.44
C ALA A 22 -11.86 -17.08 -12.04
N LEU A 23 -11.03 -18.13 -11.96
CA LEU A 23 -11.47 -19.44 -11.49
C LEU A 23 -11.93 -19.42 -10.03
N ALA A 24 -11.24 -18.64 -9.18
CA ALA A 24 -11.65 -18.46 -7.79
C ALA A 24 -13.03 -17.80 -7.69
N ALA A 25 -13.34 -16.81 -8.55
CA ALA A 25 -14.62 -16.12 -8.54
C ALA A 25 -15.83 -17.03 -8.85
N PHE A 26 -15.61 -18.15 -9.53
CA PHE A 26 -16.66 -19.15 -9.81
C PHE A 26 -16.84 -20.20 -8.72
N LYS A 27 -15.99 -20.21 -7.67
CA LYS A 27 -16.16 -21.12 -6.54
C LYS A 27 -17.21 -20.57 -5.58
N PRO A 28 -18.21 -21.37 -5.17
CA PRO A 28 -19.29 -20.91 -4.28
C PRO A 28 -18.81 -20.56 -2.87
N ASP A 29 -17.70 -21.14 -2.41
CA ASP A 29 -17.12 -20.93 -1.06
C ASP A 29 -15.92 -20.00 -1.09
N ASN A 30 -15.92 -19.01 -1.97
CA ASN A 30 -14.79 -18.09 -2.08
C ASN A 30 -14.88 -17.01 -0.99
N GLU A 31 -14.30 -17.30 0.16
CA GLU A 31 -14.10 -16.31 1.22
C GLU A 31 -13.00 -15.33 0.81
N TYR A 32 -13.42 -14.16 0.35
CA TYR A 32 -12.51 -13.04 0.18
C TYR A 32 -12.05 -12.57 1.57
N ASN A 33 -10.78 -12.74 1.86
CA ASN A 33 -10.17 -12.26 3.11
C ASN A 33 -9.07 -11.25 2.75
N PRO A 34 -9.44 -10.00 2.44
CA PRO A 34 -8.45 -9.00 2.03
C PRO A 34 -7.46 -8.71 3.15
N VAL A 35 -6.19 -8.65 2.80
CA VAL A 35 -5.09 -8.35 3.72
C VAL A 35 -4.28 -7.16 3.21
N ILE A 36 -3.79 -6.34 4.13
CA ILE A 36 -2.79 -5.30 3.86
C ILE A 36 -1.43 -5.80 4.31
N ILE A 37 -0.50 -5.88 3.38
CA ILE A 37 0.90 -6.27 3.61
C ILE A 37 1.76 -5.01 3.73
N ARG A 38 2.70 -5.03 4.68
CA ARG A 38 3.75 -4.03 4.88
C ARG A 38 5.07 -4.62 4.40
N TYR A 39 5.35 -4.50 3.10
CA TYR A 39 6.54 -5.12 2.51
C TYR A 39 7.77 -4.21 2.62
N PRO A 40 8.88 -4.65 3.25
CA PRO A 40 10.12 -3.90 3.33
C PRO A 40 10.91 -3.98 2.01
N LEU A 41 11.10 -2.83 1.36
CA LEU A 41 11.76 -2.73 0.07
C LEU A 41 13.27 -2.87 0.19
N ARG A 42 13.86 -3.69 -0.68
CA ARG A 42 15.30 -3.79 -0.91
C ARG A 42 15.78 -2.78 -1.96
N VAL A 43 14.88 -2.38 -2.87
CA VAL A 43 15.15 -1.36 -3.88
C VAL A 43 15.07 0.05 -3.28
N THR A 44 15.97 0.92 -3.72
CA THR A 44 16.08 2.29 -3.22
C THR A 44 15.89 3.34 -4.31
N SER A 45 16.12 2.98 -5.57
CA SER A 45 15.97 3.87 -6.71
C SER A 45 14.49 4.18 -6.97
N ALA A 46 14.14 5.44 -7.19
CA ALA A 46 12.78 5.87 -7.51
C ALA A 46 12.23 5.17 -8.76
N TRP A 47 13.09 4.91 -9.74
CA TRP A 47 12.72 4.19 -10.96
C TRP A 47 12.37 2.72 -10.71
N GLU A 48 13.14 2.03 -9.88
CA GLU A 48 12.86 0.64 -9.51
C GLU A 48 11.61 0.52 -8.65
N ILE A 49 11.44 1.45 -7.70
CA ILE A 49 10.22 1.52 -6.88
C ILE A 49 8.99 1.75 -7.76
N PHE A 50 9.09 2.66 -8.75
CA PHE A 50 8.01 2.88 -9.71
C PHE A 50 7.65 1.60 -10.47
N TRP A 51 8.63 0.91 -11.03
CA TRP A 51 8.36 -0.34 -11.77
C TRP A 51 7.84 -1.44 -10.87
N PHE A 52 8.36 -1.56 -9.65
CA PHE A 52 7.92 -2.57 -8.70
C PHE A 52 6.44 -2.33 -8.30
N THR A 53 6.10 -1.13 -7.87
CA THR A 53 4.72 -0.79 -7.47
C THR A 53 3.73 -0.87 -8.63
N SER A 54 4.16 -0.51 -9.85
CA SER A 54 3.38 -0.68 -11.07
C SER A 54 3.14 -2.16 -11.39
N SER A 55 4.16 -3.02 -11.22
CA SER A 55 4.03 -4.47 -11.45
C SER A 55 3.06 -5.10 -10.47
N ILE A 56 3.12 -4.73 -9.18
CA ILE A 56 2.16 -5.18 -8.17
C ILE A 56 0.73 -4.83 -8.60
N THR A 57 0.48 -3.59 -9.01
CA THR A 57 -0.86 -3.14 -9.42
C THR A 57 -1.31 -3.77 -10.74
N ALA A 58 -0.38 -4.13 -11.63
CA ALA A 58 -0.69 -4.84 -12.87
C ALA A 58 -1.04 -6.32 -12.64
N THR A 59 -0.63 -6.90 -11.52
CA THR A 59 -0.96 -8.29 -11.17
C THR A 59 -2.38 -8.34 -10.60
N PRO A 60 -3.30 -9.13 -11.19
CA PRO A 60 -4.67 -9.24 -10.70
C PRO A 60 -4.75 -9.73 -9.24
N GLY A 61 -5.57 -9.05 -8.44
CA GLY A 61 -5.77 -9.39 -7.04
C GLY A 61 -4.84 -8.65 -6.06
N THR A 62 -3.90 -7.85 -6.57
CA THR A 62 -3.02 -7.03 -5.73
C THR A 62 -3.05 -5.56 -6.13
N LEU A 63 -2.85 -4.67 -5.16
CA LEU A 63 -2.84 -3.22 -5.36
C LEU A 63 -1.79 -2.58 -4.46
N SER A 64 -0.89 -1.81 -5.05
CA SER A 64 0.02 -0.95 -4.29
C SER A 64 -0.73 0.28 -3.79
N LEU A 65 -0.89 0.40 -2.47
CA LEU A 65 -1.60 1.52 -1.82
C LEU A 65 -0.72 2.75 -1.64
N GLY A 66 0.59 2.55 -1.50
CA GLY A 66 1.52 3.64 -1.29
C GLY A 66 2.81 3.23 -0.60
N LEU A 67 3.66 4.23 -0.37
CA LEU A 67 4.97 4.08 0.27
C LEU A 67 4.96 4.77 1.64
N ARG A 68 5.57 4.13 2.61
CA ARG A 68 5.85 4.72 3.92
C ARG A 68 7.36 4.91 4.06
N GLU A 69 7.77 6.15 4.30
CA GLU A 69 9.16 6.47 4.58
C GLU A 69 9.58 5.92 5.95
N PRO A 70 10.83 5.45 6.08
CA PRO A 70 11.32 4.93 7.34
C PRO A 70 11.41 6.03 8.40
N PRO A 71 11.09 5.74 9.67
CA PRO A 71 11.17 6.72 10.75
C PRO A 71 12.62 7.10 11.10
N ARG A 72 13.60 6.30 10.68
CA ARG A 72 15.03 6.51 10.92
C ARG A 72 15.85 6.14 9.67
N LYS A 73 16.97 6.82 9.47
CA LYS A 73 17.95 6.46 8.43
C LYS A 73 18.46 5.03 8.67
N GLY A 74 18.58 4.26 7.62
CA GLY A 74 19.06 2.87 7.67
C GLY A 74 17.98 1.80 7.75
N LEU A 75 16.73 2.17 7.95
CA LEU A 75 15.60 1.25 7.84
C LEU A 75 15.06 1.25 6.39
N PRO A 76 14.43 0.15 5.95
CA PRO A 76 13.83 0.08 4.62
C PRO A 76 12.60 0.99 4.49
N ARG A 77 12.32 1.43 3.27
CA ARG A 77 10.98 1.93 2.92
C ARG A 77 10.01 0.77 2.95
N ILE A 78 8.78 1.04 3.34
CA ILE A 78 7.71 0.05 3.34
C ILE A 78 6.74 0.37 2.21
N VAL A 79 6.48 -0.58 1.34
CA VAL A 79 5.33 -0.50 0.44
C VAL A 79 4.12 -1.17 1.09
N LEU A 80 2.98 -0.50 1.03
CA LEU A 80 1.70 -1.05 1.47
C LEU A 80 1.03 -1.70 0.27
N VAL A 81 0.73 -2.97 0.39
CA VAL A 81 0.09 -3.76 -0.67
C VAL A 81 -1.20 -4.35 -0.13
N GLN A 82 -2.30 -4.09 -0.81
CA GLN A 82 -3.55 -4.81 -0.56
C GLN A 82 -3.61 -6.04 -1.46
N ALA A 83 -3.93 -7.18 -0.88
CA ALA A 83 -4.27 -8.40 -1.61
C ALA A 83 -5.72 -8.80 -1.29
N VAL A 84 -6.46 -9.19 -2.31
CA VAL A 84 -7.87 -9.60 -2.20
C VAL A 84 -7.99 -10.99 -1.56
N GLN A 85 -7.05 -11.89 -1.89
CA GLN A 85 -6.95 -13.23 -1.34
C GLN A 85 -5.80 -13.26 -0.33
N GLY A 86 -6.09 -12.98 0.93
CA GLY A 86 -5.10 -12.83 2.00
C GLY A 86 -5.04 -14.01 2.97
N SER A 87 -5.50 -15.19 2.58
CA SER A 87 -5.45 -16.38 3.44
C SER A 87 -4.02 -16.86 3.74
N ASP A 88 -3.06 -16.51 2.89
CA ASP A 88 -1.63 -16.80 3.07
C ASP A 88 -0.78 -15.53 2.92
N PRO A 89 -0.67 -14.68 3.95
CA PRO A 89 0.16 -13.47 3.91
C PRO A 89 1.64 -13.75 3.67
N ALA A 90 2.15 -14.88 4.18
CA ALA A 90 3.56 -15.26 4.01
C ALA A 90 3.88 -15.59 2.55
N GLY A 91 3.00 -16.33 1.87
CA GLY A 91 3.12 -16.61 0.44
C GLY A 91 3.10 -15.34 -0.40
N ILE A 92 2.18 -14.40 -0.10
CA ILE A 92 2.12 -13.11 -0.80
C ILE A 92 3.43 -12.33 -0.65
N VAL A 93 4.01 -12.29 0.55
CA VAL A 93 5.28 -11.62 0.80
C VAL A 93 6.42 -12.29 0.03
N ALA A 94 6.45 -13.63 -0.04
CA ALA A 94 7.43 -14.37 -0.83
C ALA A 94 7.32 -14.08 -2.33
N ASP A 95 6.10 -13.97 -2.88
CA ASP A 95 5.86 -13.61 -4.27
C ASP A 95 6.32 -12.16 -4.57
N LEU A 96 6.08 -11.22 -3.65
CA LEU A 96 6.60 -9.86 -3.74
C LEU A 96 8.13 -9.84 -3.73
N ALA A 97 8.76 -10.68 -2.91
CA ALA A 97 10.22 -10.79 -2.83
C ALA A 97 10.82 -11.38 -4.11
N ASP A 98 10.18 -12.38 -4.72
CA ASP A 98 10.61 -12.93 -6.02
C ASP A 98 10.47 -11.89 -7.14
N MET A 99 9.34 -11.16 -7.18
CA MET A 99 9.13 -10.08 -8.14
C MET A 99 10.20 -8.99 -8.02
N GLU A 100 10.50 -8.53 -6.79
CA GLU A 100 11.53 -7.53 -6.54
C GLU A 100 12.93 -8.03 -6.92
N GLN A 101 13.26 -9.28 -6.59
CA GLN A 101 14.55 -9.89 -6.94
C GLN A 101 14.73 -10.01 -8.45
N ARG A 102 13.67 -10.31 -9.20
CA ARG A 102 13.72 -10.35 -10.67
C ARG A 102 13.90 -8.96 -11.26
N LEU A 103 13.27 -7.96 -10.70
CA LEU A 103 13.43 -6.56 -11.11
C LEU A 103 14.84 -6.06 -10.81
N ALA A 104 15.32 -6.27 -9.59
CA ALA A 104 16.59 -5.75 -9.08
C ALA A 104 17.43 -6.84 -8.39
N PRO A 105 18.13 -7.71 -9.15
CA PRO A 105 18.91 -8.82 -8.58
C PRO A 105 20.03 -8.40 -7.61
N ARG A 106 20.44 -7.13 -7.65
CA ARG A 106 21.47 -6.59 -6.76
C ARG A 106 21.05 -6.50 -5.29
N GLY A 107 19.73 -6.50 -5.04
CA GLY A 107 19.16 -6.50 -3.68
C GLY A 107 19.04 -7.89 -3.05
N LYS A 108 19.46 -8.95 -3.74
CA LYS A 108 19.24 -10.34 -3.33
C LYS A 108 19.78 -10.67 -1.94
N ASP A 109 20.92 -10.07 -1.58
CA ASP A 109 21.61 -10.38 -0.31
C ASP A 109 21.08 -9.55 0.88
N ILE A 110 20.08 -8.69 0.62
CA ILE A 110 19.45 -7.89 1.67
C ILE A 110 18.27 -8.67 2.23
N ASP A 111 18.31 -8.92 3.54
CA ASP A 111 17.27 -9.62 4.28
C ASP A 111 16.74 -8.75 5.41
N TYR A 112 15.44 -8.50 5.40
CA TYR A 112 14.73 -7.77 6.45
C TYR A 112 13.86 -8.68 7.34
N GLY A 113 14.13 -9.99 7.30
CA GLY A 113 13.43 -10.98 8.14
C GLY A 113 12.00 -11.28 7.67
N VAL A 114 11.77 -11.24 6.36
CA VAL A 114 10.48 -11.60 5.78
C VAL A 114 10.63 -12.72 4.75
N PRO A 115 9.59 -13.55 4.52
CA PRO A 115 9.61 -14.63 3.56
C PRO A 115 10.09 -14.19 2.18
N GLY A 116 10.98 -14.99 1.59
CA GLY A 116 11.56 -14.74 0.26
C GLY A 116 12.70 -13.73 0.22
N GLN A 117 13.05 -13.07 1.35
CA GLN A 117 14.23 -12.20 1.43
C GLN A 117 15.44 -12.85 2.11
N GLY A 118 15.29 -14.06 2.63
CA GLY A 118 16.34 -14.82 3.31
C GLY A 118 15.87 -16.24 3.58
N GLU A 119 16.27 -16.78 4.73
CA GLU A 119 15.87 -18.13 5.15
C GLU A 119 14.53 -18.16 5.90
N THR A 120 14.00 -17.02 6.28
CA THR A 120 12.75 -16.90 7.04
C THR A 120 11.56 -17.35 6.21
N THR A 121 10.74 -18.23 6.74
CA THR A 121 9.51 -18.74 6.12
C THR A 121 8.25 -18.24 6.84
N GLU A 122 8.39 -17.81 8.09
CA GLU A 122 7.29 -17.28 8.89
C GLU A 122 7.23 -15.76 8.78
N LEU A 123 6.01 -15.22 8.73
CA LEU A 123 5.76 -13.79 8.66
C LEU A 123 5.28 -13.29 10.01
N ASP A 124 5.98 -12.30 10.57
CA ASP A 124 5.57 -11.61 11.80
C ASP A 124 4.27 -10.81 11.56
N GLU A 125 3.39 -10.79 12.56
CA GLU A 125 2.11 -10.05 12.52
C GLU A 125 2.28 -8.55 12.29
N ALA A 126 3.44 -7.98 12.57
CA ALA A 126 3.75 -6.58 12.27
C ALA A 126 3.74 -6.25 10.77
N PHE A 127 3.91 -7.27 9.91
CA PHE A 127 3.97 -7.08 8.46
C PHE A 127 2.64 -7.24 7.72
N TYR A 128 1.57 -7.64 8.41
CA TYR A 128 0.26 -7.73 7.76
C TYR A 128 -0.88 -7.29 8.68
N GLU A 129 -2.03 -6.99 8.09
CA GLU A 129 -3.24 -6.58 8.80
C GLU A 129 -4.48 -6.95 8.00
N TYR A 130 -5.48 -7.49 8.67
CA TYR A 130 -6.80 -7.74 8.10
C TYR A 130 -7.72 -6.53 8.35
N PRO A 131 -8.04 -5.72 7.33
CA PRO A 131 -8.81 -4.48 7.49
C PRO A 131 -10.20 -4.71 8.09
N LEU A 132 -10.86 -5.81 7.73
CA LEU A 132 -12.19 -6.13 8.24
C LEU A 132 -12.19 -6.39 9.74
N GLU A 133 -11.13 -6.98 10.28
CA GLU A 133 -10.96 -7.19 11.72
C GLU A 133 -10.61 -5.89 12.44
N SER A 134 -9.77 -5.08 11.84
CA SER A 134 -9.37 -3.79 12.41
C SER A 134 -10.54 -2.80 12.44
N VAL A 135 -11.34 -2.73 11.38
CA VAL A 135 -12.57 -1.93 11.31
C VAL A 135 -13.58 -2.41 12.35
N GLY A 136 -13.82 -3.72 12.46
CA GLY A 136 -14.73 -4.28 13.47
C GLY A 136 -14.26 -4.00 14.91
N ARG A 137 -12.97 -3.89 15.15
CA ARG A 137 -12.38 -3.53 16.44
C ARG A 137 -12.55 -2.02 16.72
N TYR A 138 -12.33 -1.20 15.70
CA TYR A 138 -12.49 0.25 15.74
C TYR A 138 -13.97 0.63 15.95
N MET A 139 -14.90 0.03 15.21
CA MET A 139 -16.34 0.24 15.36
C MET A 139 -16.90 -0.19 16.72
N ARG A 140 -16.21 -1.12 17.41
CA ARG A 140 -16.57 -1.55 18.78
C ARG A 140 -15.88 -0.73 19.87
N SER A 141 -15.06 0.25 19.53
CA SER A 141 -14.42 1.09 20.54
C SER A 141 -15.47 1.97 21.24
N PRO A 142 -15.42 2.07 22.58
CA PRO A 142 -16.38 2.89 23.35
C PRO A 142 -16.40 4.36 22.93
N ASP A 143 -15.29 4.85 22.40
CA ASP A 143 -15.13 6.25 21.99
C ASP A 143 -15.93 6.58 20.73
N LEU A 144 -16.10 5.63 19.81
CA LEU A 144 -16.93 5.83 18.60
C LEU A 144 -18.41 5.66 18.90
N ALA A 145 -18.78 4.68 19.73
CA ALA A 145 -20.17 4.55 20.19
C ALA A 145 -20.63 5.83 20.88
N ARG A 146 -19.73 6.50 21.62
CA ARG A 146 -19.99 7.78 22.28
C ARG A 146 -20.07 8.96 21.30
N ALA A 147 -19.31 8.90 20.18
CA ALA A 147 -19.32 9.93 19.15
C ALA A 147 -20.63 9.91 18.32
N GLU A 148 -21.20 8.71 18.09
CA GLU A 148 -22.50 8.58 17.41
C GLU A 148 -23.66 9.13 18.25
N ASP A 149 -23.58 9.02 19.58
CA ASP A 149 -24.60 9.51 20.49
C ASP A 149 -24.46 11.02 20.81
N THR A 150 -23.38 11.66 20.40
CA THR A 150 -23.16 13.10 20.59
C THR A 150 -23.77 13.83 19.39
N PRO A 151 -24.90 14.56 19.59
CA PRO A 151 -25.44 15.39 18.51
C PRO A 151 -24.34 16.37 18.10
N LEU A 152 -24.08 16.45 16.81
CA LEU A 152 -23.13 17.40 16.23
C LEU A 152 -23.50 18.78 16.79
N SER A 153 -22.67 19.32 17.68
CA SER A 153 -22.90 20.64 18.23
C SER A 153 -22.83 21.62 17.05
N GLU A 154 -23.78 22.57 17.02
CA GLU A 154 -23.82 23.62 15.98
C GLU A 154 -22.51 24.39 15.83
N SER A 155 -21.57 24.25 16.78
CA SER A 155 -20.23 24.83 16.70
C SER A 155 -19.28 24.22 15.64
N GLU A 156 -19.53 22.99 15.18
CA GLU A 156 -18.75 22.39 14.07
C GLU A 156 -19.31 22.75 12.69
N ALA A 157 -20.52 23.32 12.62
CA ALA A 157 -21.05 23.88 11.38
C ALA A 157 -20.33 25.18 10.97
N ASP A 158 -19.63 25.81 11.91
CA ASP A 158 -18.72 26.95 11.68
C ASP A 158 -17.26 26.53 11.45
N VAL A 159 -17.02 25.40 10.77
CA VAL A 159 -15.72 25.18 10.13
C VAL A 159 -15.54 26.30 9.13
N GLU A 160 -14.89 27.30 9.62
CA GLU A 160 -14.46 28.54 9.01
C GLU A 160 -14.18 28.34 7.52
N LYS A 161 -15.13 28.77 6.69
CA LYS A 161 -14.88 28.95 5.26
C LYS A 161 -13.55 29.69 5.14
N PRO A 162 -12.55 29.18 4.42
CA PRO A 162 -11.26 29.81 4.36
C PRO A 162 -11.50 31.27 3.97
N LYS A 163 -11.22 32.19 4.89
CA LYS A 163 -11.27 33.62 4.65
C LYS A 163 -10.43 33.86 3.40
N ARG A 164 -11.10 34.09 2.29
CA ARG A 164 -10.45 34.62 1.10
C ARG A 164 -9.75 35.89 1.59
N ARG A 165 -8.46 35.79 1.78
CA ARG A 165 -7.58 36.92 2.00
C ARG A 165 -7.82 37.83 0.82
N ALA A 166 -8.71 38.80 1.00
CA ALA A 166 -8.89 39.88 0.06
C ALA A 166 -7.50 40.50 -0.07
N ARG A 167 -6.87 40.20 -1.18
CA ARG A 167 -5.61 40.80 -1.59
C ARG A 167 -5.95 42.25 -1.82
N ASN A 168 -5.76 43.04 -0.79
CA ASN A 168 -5.86 44.49 -0.84
C ASN A 168 -4.73 44.96 -1.73
N VAL A 169 -5.04 45.04 -3.02
CA VAL A 169 -4.22 45.72 -4.00
C VAL A 169 -4.44 47.20 -3.71
N GLN A 170 -3.69 47.71 -2.73
CA GLN A 170 -3.46 49.12 -2.64
C GLN A 170 -2.70 49.54 -3.89
N ARG A 171 -3.49 49.94 -4.89
CA ARG A 171 -3.02 50.79 -5.97
C ARG A 171 -2.46 52.06 -5.31
N ARG A 172 -1.16 52.06 -5.15
CA ARG A 172 -0.42 53.30 -4.89
C ARG A 172 -0.63 54.18 -6.11
N LYS A 173 -1.53 55.14 -5.94
CA LYS A 173 -1.57 56.30 -6.80
C LYS A 173 -0.29 57.10 -6.51
N GLU A 174 0.72 56.89 -7.28
CA GLU A 174 1.74 57.89 -7.47
C GLU A 174 1.17 58.84 -8.53
N THR A 175 0.51 59.85 -7.99
CA THR A 175 0.20 61.07 -8.73
C THR A 175 1.30 62.06 -8.39
N GLU A 176 1.95 62.51 -9.42
CA GLU A 176 2.48 63.85 -9.66
C GLU A 176 3.25 64.57 -8.54
N ARG A 177 4.58 64.61 -8.68
CA ARG A 177 5.23 65.92 -8.88
C ARG A 177 6.61 65.73 -9.45
#